data_b9909994bfbdbc9e72e95ac2e979dd02
#
_entry.id   b9909994bfbdbc9e72e95ac2e979dd02
#
_cell.length_a   1.000
_cell.length_b   1.000
_cell.length_c   1.000
_cell.angle_alpha   90.00
_cell.angle_beta   90.00
_cell.angle_gamma   90.00
#
_symmetry.space_group_name_H-M   'P 1'
#
loop_
_entity.id
_entity.type
_entity.pdbx_description
1 polymer ?
#
loop_
_entity_poly.entity_id
_entity_poly.type
_entity_poly.pdbx_seq_one_letter_code
_entity_poly.pdbx_strand_id
1 'polypeptide(L)'
;GIAGGLEATHYQAGGPLTAVAVETANSSDRLNQACRQAYQNIRDALAQKLQSLGLPEDEAEKQAEFITASIEGGILLSRTYHNNEPLKRVAHRLFEFLSS
;
A
#
# COMPACT_ATOMS: atom_id res chain seq x y z
N GLY A 1 5.27 13.58 -0.03
CA GLY A 1 4.47 12.38 0.15
C GLY A 1 5.02 11.21 -0.64
N ILE A 2 4.28 10.11 -0.66
CA ILE A 2 4.73 8.88 -1.35
C ILE A 2 5.00 9.14 -2.83
N ALA A 3 4.13 9.87 -3.50
CA ALA A 3 4.31 10.19 -4.92
C ALA A 3 5.54 11.06 -5.16
N GLY A 4 5.80 12.03 -4.28
CA GLY A 4 7.01 12.85 -4.36
C GLY A 4 8.27 12.03 -4.14
N GLY A 5 8.22 11.04 -3.23
CA GLY A 5 9.33 10.12 -3.00
C GLY A 5 9.66 9.29 -4.23
N LEU A 6 8.63 8.84 -4.95
CA LEU A 6 8.81 8.11 -6.21
C LEU A 6 9.55 8.95 -7.24
N GLU A 7 9.14 10.20 -7.41
CA GLU A 7 9.79 11.10 -8.37
C GLU A 7 11.25 11.35 -8.00
N ALA A 8 11.52 11.63 -6.72
CA ALA A 8 12.86 11.94 -6.25
C ALA A 8 13.83 10.77 -6.45
N THR A 9 13.34 9.54 -6.49
CA THR A 9 14.16 8.34 -6.63
C THR A 9 14.07 7.72 -8.01
N HIS A 10 13.55 8.43 -9.00
CA HIS A 10 13.32 7.91 -10.35
C HIS A 10 12.45 6.66 -10.34
N TYR A 11 11.46 6.63 -9.46
CA TYR A 11 10.49 5.52 -9.33
C TYR A 11 11.12 4.20 -8.88
N GLN A 12 12.32 4.24 -8.29
CA GLN A 12 13.03 3.01 -7.90
C GLN A 12 12.88 2.67 -6.42
N ALA A 13 12.91 3.67 -5.56
CA ALA A 13 12.87 3.41 -4.11
C ALA A 13 11.49 3.61 -3.51
N GLY A 14 10.51 4.04 -4.28
CA GLY A 14 9.20 4.43 -3.78
C GLY A 14 8.29 3.29 -3.34
N GLY A 15 8.73 2.06 -3.42
CA GLY A 15 7.97 0.91 -2.97
C GLY A 15 8.87 -0.26 -2.69
N PRO A 16 9.89 -0.10 -1.80
CA PRO A 16 10.86 -1.16 -1.58
C PRO A 16 10.21 -2.45 -1.08
N LEU A 17 9.23 -2.36 -0.19
CA LEU A 17 8.55 -3.55 0.30
C LEU A 17 7.79 -4.27 -0.82
N THR A 18 7.12 -3.51 -1.68
CA THR A 18 6.39 -4.08 -2.82
C THR A 18 7.34 -4.80 -3.77
N ALA A 19 8.48 -4.18 -4.10
CA ALA A 19 9.47 -4.77 -4.98
C ALA A 19 10.02 -6.07 -4.41
N VAL A 20 10.36 -6.09 -3.12
CA VAL A 20 10.86 -7.29 -2.46
C VAL A 20 9.79 -8.38 -2.43
N ALA A 21 8.56 -8.03 -2.12
CA ALA A 21 7.46 -9.00 -2.08
C ALA A 21 7.27 -9.68 -3.43
N VAL A 22 7.30 -8.91 -4.53
CA VAL A 22 7.14 -9.44 -5.88
C VAL A 22 8.32 -10.38 -6.22
N GLU A 23 9.55 -9.94 -5.94
CA GLU A 23 10.73 -10.73 -6.27
C GLU A 23 10.82 -12.02 -5.45
N THR A 24 10.37 -12.01 -4.21
CA THR A 24 10.54 -13.14 -3.30
C THR A 24 9.32 -14.05 -3.21
N ALA A 25 8.25 -13.76 -3.94
CA ALA A 25 7.02 -14.55 -3.87
C ALA A 25 7.28 -16.05 -4.11
N ASN A 26 8.25 -16.39 -4.96
CA ASN A 26 8.57 -17.77 -5.29
C ASN A 26 10.03 -18.14 -5.06
N SER A 27 10.86 -17.23 -4.48
CA SER A 27 12.29 -17.45 -4.43
C SER A 27 12.87 -17.55 -3.01
N SER A 28 12.16 -17.10 -1.99
CA SER A 28 12.66 -17.11 -0.63
C SER A 28 11.53 -17.07 0.39
N ASP A 29 11.36 -18.18 1.12
CA ASP A 29 10.34 -18.26 2.16
C ASP A 29 10.59 -17.26 3.29
N ARG A 30 11.86 -17.08 3.66
CA ARG A 30 12.22 -16.15 4.73
C ARG A 30 11.83 -14.71 4.38
N LEU A 31 12.23 -14.25 3.18
CA LEU A 31 11.91 -12.89 2.74
C LEU A 31 10.42 -12.73 2.52
N ASN A 32 9.76 -13.76 1.98
CA ASN A 32 8.31 -13.73 1.81
C ASN A 32 7.61 -13.58 3.17
N GLN A 33 8.05 -14.32 4.19
CA GLN A 33 7.49 -14.20 5.53
C GLN A 33 7.71 -12.82 6.12
N ALA A 34 8.90 -12.24 5.91
CA ALA A 34 9.18 -10.88 6.37
C ALA A 34 8.23 -9.87 5.71
N CYS A 35 7.97 -10.01 4.41
CA CYS A 35 7.03 -9.16 3.69
C CYS A 35 5.60 -9.32 4.21
N ARG A 36 5.18 -10.56 4.46
CA ARG A 36 3.86 -10.83 5.05
C ARG A 36 3.69 -10.14 6.38
N GLN A 37 4.71 -10.23 7.24
CA GLN A 37 4.67 -9.60 8.55
C GLN A 37 4.61 -8.07 8.42
N ALA A 38 5.38 -7.49 7.52
CA ALA A 38 5.37 -6.05 7.29
C ALA A 38 4.01 -5.57 6.80
N TYR A 39 3.41 -6.27 5.84
CA TYR A 39 2.07 -5.93 5.36
C TYR A 39 1.03 -6.08 6.46
N GLN A 40 1.13 -7.14 7.27
CA GLN A 40 0.20 -7.34 8.38
C GLN A 40 0.29 -6.18 9.38
N ASN A 41 1.51 -5.72 9.68
CA ASN A 41 1.69 -4.58 10.58
C ASN A 41 1.04 -3.31 10.03
N ILE A 42 1.19 -3.05 8.74
CA ILE A 42 0.56 -1.91 8.08
C ILE A 42 -0.97 -2.02 8.15
N ARG A 43 -1.50 -3.18 7.81
CA ARG A 43 -2.94 -3.43 7.82
C ARG A 43 -3.51 -3.29 9.23
N ASP A 44 -2.81 -3.82 10.24
CA ASP A 44 -3.26 -3.71 11.62
C ASP A 44 -3.31 -2.26 12.08
N ALA A 45 -2.31 -1.47 11.75
CA ALA A 45 -2.27 -0.05 12.10
C ALA A 45 -3.44 0.70 11.45
N LEU A 46 -3.71 0.43 10.16
CA LEU A 46 -4.84 1.03 9.45
C LEU A 46 -6.17 0.59 10.07
N ALA A 47 -6.33 -0.70 10.37
CA ALA A 47 -7.55 -1.22 10.95
C ALA A 47 -7.82 -0.59 12.32
N GLN A 48 -6.78 -0.44 13.16
CA GLN A 48 -6.92 0.22 14.45
C GLN A 48 -7.39 1.66 14.30
N LYS A 49 -6.83 2.37 13.33
CA LYS A 49 -7.23 3.75 13.06
C LYS A 49 -8.68 3.83 12.62
N LEU A 50 -9.09 2.94 11.72
CA LEU A 50 -10.47 2.90 11.24
C LEU A 50 -11.46 2.55 12.35
N GLN A 51 -11.08 1.63 13.25
CA GLN A 51 -11.89 1.32 14.43
C GLN A 51 -12.03 2.56 15.31
N SER A 52 -10.97 3.30 15.52
CA SER A 52 -11.01 4.53 16.32
C SER A 52 -11.93 5.58 15.69
N LEU A 53 -12.18 5.49 14.40
CA LEU A 53 -13.11 6.38 13.68
C LEU A 53 -14.54 5.83 13.63
N GLY A 54 -14.79 4.67 14.26
CA GLY A 54 -16.12 4.14 14.42
C GLY A 54 -16.48 2.89 13.63
N LEU A 55 -15.56 2.37 12.79
CA LEU A 55 -15.87 1.16 12.04
C LEU A 55 -15.82 -0.07 12.93
N PRO A 56 -16.73 -1.05 12.74
CA PRO A 56 -16.62 -2.36 13.39
C PRO A 56 -15.31 -3.05 13.00
N GLU A 57 -14.81 -3.92 13.86
CA GLU A 57 -13.53 -4.59 13.68
C GLU A 57 -13.39 -5.28 12.32
N ASP A 58 -14.37 -6.09 11.93
CA ASP A 58 -14.30 -6.86 10.69
C ASP A 58 -14.33 -5.93 9.46
N GLU A 59 -15.12 -4.87 9.49
CA GLU A 59 -15.15 -3.88 8.42
C GLU A 59 -13.83 -3.11 8.36
N ALA A 60 -13.28 -2.74 9.50
CA ALA A 60 -12.00 -2.04 9.56
C ALA A 60 -10.88 -2.89 8.94
N GLU A 61 -10.87 -4.19 9.21
CA GLU A 61 -9.87 -5.10 8.63
C GLU A 61 -10.01 -5.21 7.10
N LYS A 62 -11.24 -5.32 6.60
CA LYS A 62 -11.49 -5.37 5.16
C LYS A 62 -11.09 -4.08 4.47
N GLN A 63 -11.42 -2.94 5.08
CA GLN A 63 -11.06 -1.64 4.56
C GLN A 63 -9.54 -1.45 4.57
N ALA A 64 -8.87 -1.87 5.63
CA ALA A 64 -7.41 -1.79 5.73
C ALA A 64 -6.74 -2.60 4.62
N GLU A 65 -7.25 -3.78 4.32
CA GLU A 65 -6.74 -4.60 3.22
C GLU A 65 -6.93 -3.91 1.87
N PHE A 66 -8.12 -3.36 1.64
CA PHE A 66 -8.43 -2.64 0.39
C PHE A 66 -7.53 -1.42 0.22
N ILE A 67 -7.35 -0.63 1.27
CA ILE A 67 -6.49 0.55 1.23
C ILE A 67 -5.05 0.15 0.92
N THR A 68 -4.54 -0.85 1.63
CA THR A 68 -3.17 -1.33 1.44
C THR A 68 -2.96 -1.79 0.00
N ALA A 69 -3.85 -2.63 -0.51
CA ALA A 69 -3.76 -3.15 -1.88
C ALA A 69 -3.83 -2.03 -2.92
N SER A 70 -4.70 -1.05 -2.70
CA SER A 70 -4.87 0.07 -3.62
C SER A 70 -3.63 0.94 -3.70
N ILE A 71 -3.04 1.28 -2.56
CA ILE A 71 -1.82 2.11 -2.51
C ILE A 71 -0.65 1.35 -3.14
N GLU A 72 -0.48 0.07 -2.80
CA GLU A 72 0.60 -0.73 -3.37
C GLU A 72 0.45 -0.87 -4.88
N GLY A 73 -0.78 -1.06 -5.37
CA GLY A 73 -1.06 -1.07 -6.80
C GLY A 73 -0.74 0.26 -7.47
N GLY A 74 -1.08 1.37 -6.82
CA GLY A 74 -0.75 2.70 -7.32
C GLY A 74 0.75 2.92 -7.42
N ILE A 75 1.51 2.44 -6.44
CA ILE A 75 2.97 2.52 -6.45
C ILE A 75 3.54 1.71 -7.61
N LEU A 76 3.09 0.47 -7.79
CA LEU A 76 3.55 -0.37 -8.89
C LEU A 76 3.27 0.25 -10.25
N LEU A 77 2.08 0.78 -10.45
CA LEU A 77 1.72 1.44 -11.71
C LEU A 77 2.57 2.68 -11.94
N SER A 78 2.79 3.48 -10.90
CA SER A 78 3.62 4.68 -11.02
C SER A 78 5.06 4.34 -11.38
N ARG A 79 5.62 3.28 -10.79
CA ARG A 79 6.96 2.81 -11.14
C ARG A 79 7.02 2.32 -12.58
N THR A 80 6.02 1.54 -13.01
CA THR A 80 5.97 0.96 -14.34
C THR A 80 5.89 2.03 -15.42
N TYR A 81 5.08 3.05 -15.20
CA TYR A 81 4.86 4.11 -16.19
C TYR A 81 5.77 5.32 -16.00
N HIS A 82 6.70 5.28 -15.04
CA HIS A 82 7.61 6.39 -14.74
C HIS A 82 6.86 7.71 -14.54
N ASN A 83 5.77 7.64 -13.76
CA ASN A 83 4.84 8.75 -13.63
C ASN A 83 4.07 8.54 -12.33
N ASN A 84 3.97 9.57 -11.49
CA ASN A 84 3.29 9.44 -10.20
C ASN A 84 1.77 9.67 -10.27
N GLU A 85 1.21 9.91 -11.45
CA GLU A 85 -0.23 10.14 -11.60
C GLU A 85 -1.09 8.96 -11.16
N PRO A 86 -0.72 7.69 -11.47
CA PRO A 86 -1.53 6.57 -10.97
C PRO A 86 -1.70 6.57 -9.45
N LEU A 87 -0.61 6.80 -8.71
CA LEU A 87 -0.68 6.84 -7.24
C LEU A 87 -1.54 8.01 -6.77
N LYS A 88 -1.42 9.18 -7.40
CA LYS A 88 -2.23 10.34 -7.05
C LYS A 88 -3.72 10.06 -7.25
N ARG A 89 -4.07 9.41 -8.36
CA ARG A 89 -5.46 9.07 -8.67
C ARG A 89 -6.01 8.06 -7.66
N VAL A 90 -5.21 7.06 -7.30
CA VAL A 90 -5.60 6.07 -6.29
C VAL A 90 -5.84 6.78 -4.95
N ALA A 91 -4.92 7.63 -4.53
CA ALA A 91 -5.05 8.36 -3.27
C ALA A 91 -6.31 9.23 -3.27
N HIS A 92 -6.59 9.91 -4.39
CA HIS A 92 -7.78 10.76 -4.52
C HIS A 92 -9.07 9.92 -4.42
N ARG A 93 -9.12 8.79 -5.10
CA ARG A 93 -10.28 7.90 -5.04
C ARG A 93 -10.50 7.33 -3.65
N LEU A 94 -9.42 6.96 -2.98
CA LEU A 94 -9.52 6.48 -1.60
C LEU A 94 -10.06 7.56 -0.67
N PHE A 95 -9.58 8.79 -0.84
CA PHE A 95 -10.08 9.92 -0.06
C PHE A 95 -11.60 10.11 -0.28
N GLU A 96 -12.04 10.10 -1.53
CA GLU A 96 -13.46 10.20 -1.84
C GLU A 96 -14.27 9.07 -1.21
N PHE A 97 -13.76 7.83 -1.34
CA PHE A 97 -14.42 6.64 -0.82
C PHE A 97 -14.57 6.72 0.70
N LEU A 98 -13.50 7.12 1.41
CA LEU A 98 -13.51 7.19 2.86
C LEU A 98 -14.31 8.37 3.40
N SER A 99 -14.55 9.38 2.57
CA SER A 99 -15.27 10.59 2.98
C SER A 99 -16.78 10.52 2.70
N SER A 100 -17.22 9.49 1.98
CA SER A 100 -18.63 9.36 1.59
C SER A 100 -19.50 8.66 2.64
#